data_c0ebd5c4f49eb4dab09b6dbef263bfff
#
_entry.id   c0ebd5c4f49eb4dab09b6dbef263bfff
#
_cell.length_a   1.000
_cell.length_b   1.000
_cell.length_c   1.000
_cell.angle_alpha   90.00
_cell.angle_beta   90.00
_cell.angle_gamma   90.00
#
_symmetry.space_group_name_H-M   'P 1'
#
loop_
_entity.id
_entity.type
_entity.pdbx_description
1 polymer ?
#
loop_
_entity_poly.entity_id
_entity_poly.type
_entity_poly.pdbx_seq_one_letter_code
_entity_poly.pdbx_strand_id
1 'polypeptide(L)'
;TRESGPALSQAMFQAIAADGKIVIDAGVVPTPAIAYLSNSENCAGIVISASHNLWSDNGVKIFAPGGRKLHDHEQAAIENRFAALIEEPATPTDEPLSVVNEHPDPIRPWTTSIEDAIEKRRLEGLHIVVDCANGAASHVAEPLFRQLGARVEVIHASPDGRNINQNC
;
A
#
# COMPACT_ATOMS: atom_id res chain seq x y z
N THR A 1 -3.03 -4.58 -5.83
CA THR A 1 -3.00 -5.73 -6.76
C THR A 1 -4.38 -6.37 -6.98
N ARG A 2 -5.45 -5.90 -6.35
CA ARG A 2 -6.82 -6.39 -6.54
C ARG A 2 -7.55 -5.59 -7.60
N GLU A 3 -8.43 -6.27 -8.35
CA GLU A 3 -9.24 -5.66 -9.42
C GLU A 3 -10.04 -4.43 -8.95
N SER A 4 -10.59 -4.47 -7.72
CA SER A 4 -11.33 -3.36 -7.13
C SER A 4 -10.45 -2.19 -6.63
N GLY A 5 -9.14 -2.38 -6.55
CA GLY A 5 -8.20 -1.39 -6.01
C GLY A 5 -8.29 -0.02 -6.67
N PRO A 6 -8.16 0.07 -8.02
CA PRO A 6 -8.17 1.36 -8.72
C PRO A 6 -9.45 2.17 -8.49
N ALA A 7 -10.63 1.52 -8.53
CA ALA A 7 -11.90 2.21 -8.30
C ALA A 7 -12.01 2.75 -6.86
N LEU A 8 -11.58 1.97 -5.87
CA LEU A 8 -11.55 2.41 -4.47
C LEU A 8 -10.55 3.54 -4.25
N SER A 9 -9.35 3.46 -4.86
CA SER A 9 -8.37 4.55 -4.79
C SER A 9 -8.92 5.83 -5.36
N GLN A 10 -9.55 5.77 -6.53
CA GLN A 10 -10.13 6.94 -7.17
C GLN A 10 -11.22 7.60 -6.31
N ALA A 11 -12.13 6.79 -5.75
CA ALA A 11 -13.17 7.31 -4.85
C ALA A 11 -12.58 7.99 -3.60
N MET A 12 -11.54 7.41 -3.02
CA MET A 12 -10.84 8.01 -1.87
C MET A 12 -10.12 9.30 -2.26
N PHE A 13 -9.43 9.33 -3.40
CA PHE A 13 -8.76 10.53 -3.88
C PHE A 13 -9.75 11.68 -4.08
N GLN A 14 -10.90 11.40 -4.69
CA GLN A 14 -11.97 12.39 -4.88
C GLN A 14 -12.46 12.94 -3.53
N ALA A 15 -12.77 12.06 -2.58
CA ALA A 15 -13.29 12.47 -1.27
C ALA A 15 -12.28 13.31 -0.48
N ILE A 16 -11.00 12.90 -0.46
CA ILE A 16 -9.94 13.62 0.26
C ILE A 16 -9.65 14.97 -0.38
N ALA A 17 -9.64 15.01 -1.71
CA ALA A 17 -9.40 16.22 -2.47
C ALA A 17 -10.58 17.22 -2.34
N ALA A 18 -11.83 16.74 -2.30
CA ALA A 18 -13.01 17.57 -2.04
C ALA A 18 -12.96 18.23 -0.65
N ASP A 19 -12.29 17.61 0.32
CA ASP A 19 -12.00 18.21 1.64
C ASP A 19 -10.79 19.17 1.64
N GLY A 20 -10.29 19.53 0.45
CA GLY A 20 -9.18 20.47 0.30
C GLY A 20 -7.80 19.92 0.73
N LYS A 21 -7.66 18.60 0.84
CA LYS A 21 -6.40 17.96 1.20
C LYS A 21 -5.60 17.57 -0.04
N ILE A 22 -4.29 17.54 0.11
CA ILE A 22 -3.38 17.05 -0.93
C ILE A 22 -3.33 15.53 -0.86
N VAL A 23 -3.47 14.87 -2.00
CA VAL A 23 -3.29 13.44 -2.16
C VAL A 23 -1.96 13.16 -2.87
N ILE A 24 -1.20 12.23 -2.34
CA ILE A 24 0.02 11.71 -2.96
C ILE A 24 -0.19 10.23 -3.23
N ASP A 25 -0.24 9.85 -4.49
CA ASP A 25 -0.40 8.45 -4.90
C ASP A 25 0.97 7.77 -4.95
N ALA A 26 1.13 6.74 -4.13
CA ALA A 26 2.31 5.89 -4.10
C ALA A 26 2.19 4.67 -5.04
N GLY A 27 1.09 4.53 -5.76
CA GLY A 27 0.84 3.38 -6.62
C GLY A 27 0.73 2.06 -5.87
N VAL A 28 1.18 0.98 -6.50
CA VAL A 28 1.12 -0.37 -5.93
C VAL A 28 2.42 -0.67 -5.17
N VAL A 29 2.37 -0.53 -3.86
CA VAL A 29 3.52 -0.75 -2.96
C VAL A 29 3.13 -1.62 -1.77
N PRO A 30 4.09 -2.32 -1.13
CA PRO A 30 3.83 -3.06 0.11
C PRO A 30 3.35 -2.15 1.25
N THR A 31 2.44 -2.66 2.09
CA THR A 31 1.90 -1.93 3.25
C THR A 31 2.98 -1.25 4.13
N PRO A 32 4.12 -1.91 4.45
CA PRO A 32 5.15 -1.26 5.25
C PRO A 32 5.84 -0.08 4.55
N ALA A 33 5.83 -0.01 3.22
CA ALA A 33 6.34 1.17 2.51
C ALA A 33 5.46 2.40 2.79
N ILE A 34 4.13 2.23 2.80
CA ILE A 34 3.21 3.33 3.16
C ILE A 34 3.38 3.74 4.63
N ALA A 35 3.53 2.79 5.54
CA ALA A 35 3.81 3.12 6.94
C ALA A 35 5.12 3.91 7.10
N TYR A 36 6.15 3.53 6.33
CA TYR A 36 7.43 4.24 6.31
C TYR A 36 7.28 5.67 5.76
N LEU A 37 6.62 5.84 4.61
CA LEU A 37 6.35 7.14 4.01
C LEU A 37 5.51 8.04 4.95
N SER A 38 4.46 7.47 5.55
CA SER A 38 3.64 8.17 6.55
C SER A 38 4.48 8.71 7.72
N ASN A 39 5.51 7.97 8.12
CA ASN A 39 6.46 8.42 9.15
C ASN A 39 7.42 9.49 8.62
N SER A 40 8.07 9.26 7.50
CA SER A 40 9.11 10.14 6.97
C SER A 40 8.57 11.49 6.50
N GLU A 41 7.36 11.51 5.96
CA GLU A 41 6.70 12.71 5.45
C GLU A 41 5.72 13.33 6.46
N ASN A 42 5.56 12.70 7.63
CA ASN A 42 4.67 13.13 8.71
C ASN A 42 3.24 13.40 8.23
N CYS A 43 2.72 12.52 7.41
CA CYS A 43 1.35 12.58 6.86
C CYS A 43 0.56 11.31 7.17
N ALA A 44 -0.76 11.36 7.00
CA ALA A 44 -1.56 10.15 7.09
C ALA A 44 -1.27 9.21 5.91
N GLY A 45 -1.20 7.91 6.16
CA GLY A 45 -1.01 6.89 5.13
C GLY A 45 -2.27 6.03 4.99
N ILE A 46 -2.68 5.74 3.76
CA ILE A 46 -3.83 4.89 3.47
C ILE A 46 -3.41 3.76 2.54
N VAL A 47 -3.80 2.53 2.87
CA VAL A 47 -3.54 1.34 2.07
C VAL A 47 -4.86 0.64 1.78
N ILE A 48 -5.12 0.39 0.50
CA ILE A 48 -6.27 -0.37 0.04
C ILE A 48 -5.83 -1.83 -0.15
N SER A 49 -6.19 -2.68 0.80
CA SER A 49 -5.79 -4.09 0.80
C SER A 49 -6.55 -4.90 1.85
N ALA A 50 -6.99 -6.10 1.47
CA ALA A 50 -7.47 -7.13 2.40
C ALA A 50 -6.39 -8.18 2.71
N SER A 51 -5.11 -7.82 2.64
CA SER A 51 -3.96 -8.71 2.92
C SER A 51 -3.95 -9.96 2.01
N HIS A 52 -4.04 -11.16 2.57
CA HIS A 52 -3.99 -12.45 1.89
C HIS A 52 -5.38 -13.06 1.58
N ASN A 53 -6.44 -12.32 1.87
CA ASN A 53 -7.80 -12.77 1.57
C ASN A 53 -8.02 -12.96 0.07
N LEU A 54 -9.12 -13.60 -0.31
CA LEU A 54 -9.52 -13.75 -1.71
C LEU A 54 -9.52 -12.40 -2.43
N TRP A 55 -9.33 -12.43 -3.72
CA TRP A 55 -9.27 -11.23 -4.56
C TRP A 55 -10.57 -10.41 -4.54
N SER A 56 -11.72 -11.08 -4.30
CA SER A 56 -13.05 -10.45 -4.16
C SER A 56 -13.16 -9.54 -2.94
N ASP A 57 -12.36 -9.80 -1.91
CA ASP A 57 -12.34 -9.00 -0.70
C ASP A 57 -11.40 -7.80 -0.88
N ASN A 58 -11.75 -6.68 -0.25
CA ASN A 58 -10.85 -5.55 -0.11
C ASN A 58 -11.05 -4.88 1.24
N GLY A 59 -10.16 -3.96 1.59
CA GLY A 59 -10.23 -3.26 2.85
C GLY A 59 -9.37 -2.01 2.84
N VAL A 60 -9.48 -1.22 3.89
CA VAL A 60 -8.71 0.02 4.06
C VAL A 60 -7.95 -0.05 5.37
N LYS A 61 -6.66 0.27 5.32
CA LYS A 61 -5.82 0.44 6.51
C LYS A 61 -5.35 1.89 6.56
N ILE A 62 -5.48 2.52 7.71
CA ILE A 62 -5.09 3.90 7.92
C ILE A 62 -3.93 3.94 8.91
N PHE A 63 -2.89 4.69 8.56
CA PHE A 63 -1.80 5.06 9.44
C PHE A 63 -1.94 6.53 9.81
N ALA A 64 -1.84 6.85 11.08
CA ALA A 64 -1.68 8.22 11.54
C ALA A 64 -0.30 8.76 11.14
N PRO A 65 -0.11 10.09 11.07
CA PRO A 65 1.22 10.68 10.92
C PRO A 65 2.23 10.04 11.89
N GLY A 66 3.45 9.83 11.42
CA GLY A 66 4.45 9.02 12.13
C GLY A 66 4.40 7.52 11.85
N GLY A 67 3.59 7.07 10.89
CA GLY A 67 3.51 5.65 10.47
C GLY A 67 2.84 4.72 11.49
N ARG A 68 2.17 5.27 12.46
CA ARG A 68 1.50 4.54 13.55
C ARG A 68 0.16 3.99 13.10
N LYS A 69 -0.12 2.72 13.38
CA LYS A 69 -1.49 2.20 13.27
C LYS A 69 -2.43 3.01 14.16
N LEU A 70 -3.67 3.17 13.72
CA LEU A 70 -4.72 3.75 14.57
C LEU A 70 -4.92 2.90 15.82
N HIS A 71 -5.21 3.54 16.95
CA HIS A 71 -5.69 2.85 18.14
C HIS A 71 -7.12 2.35 17.93
N ASP A 72 -7.54 1.33 18.67
CA ASP A 72 -8.86 0.72 18.52
C ASP A 72 -10.01 1.74 18.64
N HIS A 73 -9.89 2.73 19.53
CA HIS A 73 -10.91 3.77 19.67
C HIS A 73 -10.96 4.75 18.48
N GLU A 74 -9.79 5.03 17.84
CA GLU A 74 -9.71 5.86 16.62
C GLU A 74 -10.35 5.10 15.45
N GLN A 75 -10.03 3.81 15.33
CA GLN A 75 -10.61 2.95 14.32
C GLN A 75 -12.13 2.83 14.49
N ALA A 76 -12.60 2.55 15.69
CA ALA A 76 -14.03 2.45 16.00
C ALA A 76 -14.79 3.75 15.69
N ALA A 77 -14.19 4.92 15.95
CA ALA A 77 -14.80 6.21 15.60
C ALA A 77 -14.98 6.36 14.08
N ILE A 78 -13.99 5.95 13.28
CA ILE A 78 -14.07 5.97 11.81
C ILE A 78 -15.13 5.00 11.31
N GLU A 79 -15.15 3.77 11.84
CA GLU A 79 -16.10 2.72 11.45
C GLU A 79 -17.55 3.15 11.76
N ASN A 80 -17.80 3.74 12.94
CA ASN A 80 -19.11 4.27 13.31
C ASN A 80 -19.56 5.41 12.38
N ARG A 81 -18.63 6.32 12.03
CA ARG A 81 -18.95 7.40 11.09
C ARG A 81 -19.22 6.87 9.69
N PHE A 82 -18.45 5.89 9.24
CA PHE A 82 -18.65 5.22 7.95
C PHE A 82 -20.00 4.52 7.89
N ALA A 83 -20.39 3.79 8.94
CA ALA A 83 -21.70 3.14 9.01
C ALA A 83 -22.85 4.15 8.92
N ALA A 84 -22.74 5.30 9.59
CA ALA A 84 -23.75 6.37 9.53
C ALA A 84 -23.85 6.99 8.11
N LEU A 85 -22.72 7.14 7.41
CA LEU A 85 -22.68 7.70 6.06
C LEU A 85 -23.27 6.77 4.98
N ILE A 86 -23.21 5.45 5.18
CA ILE A 86 -23.82 4.49 4.25
C ILE A 86 -25.36 4.63 4.23
N GLU A 87 -25.96 5.05 5.33
CA GLU A 87 -27.41 5.28 5.44
C GLU A 87 -27.87 6.62 4.84
N GLU A 88 -26.92 7.53 4.59
CA GLU A 88 -27.21 8.82 3.96
C GLU A 88 -27.21 8.68 2.44
N PRO A 89 -28.13 9.32 1.70
CA PRO A 89 -28.09 9.29 0.23
C PRO A 89 -26.80 9.94 -0.27
N ALA A 90 -26.03 9.19 -1.06
CA ALA A 90 -24.81 9.69 -1.66
C ALA A 90 -25.14 10.87 -2.59
N THR A 91 -24.51 12.02 -2.37
CA THR A 91 -24.53 13.14 -3.30
C THR A 91 -23.33 12.96 -4.24
N PRO A 92 -23.55 12.63 -5.52
CA PRO A 92 -22.46 12.57 -6.49
C PRO A 92 -21.81 13.96 -6.57
N THR A 93 -20.52 14.04 -6.42
CA THR A 93 -19.76 15.24 -6.71
C THR A 93 -19.13 15.07 -8.09
N ASP A 94 -19.60 15.83 -9.08
CA ASP A 94 -19.00 15.94 -10.41
C ASP A 94 -17.77 16.88 -10.42
N GLU A 95 -17.21 17.19 -9.26
CA GLU A 95 -16.05 18.06 -9.17
C GLU A 95 -14.82 17.36 -9.77
N PRO A 96 -14.07 18.06 -10.64
CA PRO A 96 -12.84 17.52 -11.20
C PRO A 96 -11.85 17.23 -10.06
N LEU A 97 -11.17 16.08 -10.17
CA LEU A 97 -10.09 15.68 -9.25
C LEU A 97 -9.10 16.85 -9.08
N SER A 98 -9.10 17.46 -7.90
CA SER A 98 -8.03 18.33 -7.50
C SER A 98 -6.74 17.51 -7.48
N VAL A 99 -5.65 18.11 -7.87
CA VAL A 99 -4.36 17.51 -8.21
C VAL A 99 -3.99 16.33 -7.30
N VAL A 100 -4.05 15.12 -7.85
CA VAL A 100 -3.39 13.94 -7.28
C VAL A 100 -1.94 14.01 -7.76
N ASN A 101 -1.01 14.13 -6.83
CA ASN A 101 0.41 14.09 -7.14
C ASN A 101 0.88 12.63 -7.06
N GLU A 102 1.63 12.17 -8.05
CA GLU A 102 2.34 10.88 -7.95
C GLU A 102 3.59 11.05 -7.08
N HIS A 103 3.84 10.09 -6.21
CA HIS A 103 5.10 10.05 -5.46
C HIS A 103 6.25 9.70 -6.42
N PRO A 104 7.32 10.49 -6.47
CA PRO A 104 8.38 10.30 -7.47
C PRO A 104 9.11 8.96 -7.33
N ASP A 105 9.28 8.47 -6.11
CA ASP A 105 9.89 7.16 -5.81
C ASP A 105 9.39 6.64 -4.45
N PRO A 106 8.27 5.93 -4.40
CA PRO A 106 7.66 5.48 -3.14
C PRO A 106 8.39 4.29 -2.50
N ILE A 107 9.29 3.64 -3.22
CA ILE A 107 9.94 2.39 -2.80
C ILE A 107 11.35 2.64 -2.25
N ARG A 108 12.13 3.47 -2.91
CA ARG A 108 13.55 3.65 -2.59
C ARG A 108 13.83 4.09 -1.14
N PRO A 109 13.10 5.06 -0.56
CA PRO A 109 13.33 5.46 0.82
C PRO A 109 13.14 4.31 1.82
N TRP A 110 12.09 3.52 1.61
CA TRP A 110 11.80 2.36 2.45
C TRP A 110 12.83 1.23 2.27
N THR A 111 13.20 0.86 1.03
CA THR A 111 14.20 -0.19 0.80
C THR A 111 15.57 0.21 1.32
N THR A 112 15.95 1.49 1.21
CA THR A 112 17.16 2.01 1.83
C THR A 112 17.15 1.82 3.35
N SER A 113 16.00 2.06 4.00
CA SER A 113 15.88 1.83 5.44
C SER A 113 16.03 0.35 5.83
N ILE A 114 15.60 -0.57 4.97
CA ILE A 114 15.81 -2.02 5.17
C ILE A 114 17.31 -2.35 5.05
N GLU A 115 18.00 -1.82 4.04
CA GLU A 115 19.44 -1.99 3.86
C GLU A 115 20.23 -1.47 5.08
N ASP A 116 19.85 -0.31 5.61
CA ASP A 116 20.47 0.27 6.79
C ASP A 116 20.17 -0.56 8.06
N ALA A 117 18.94 -1.10 8.20
CA ALA A 117 18.57 -1.95 9.33
C ALA A 117 19.37 -3.25 9.43
N ILE A 118 19.84 -3.76 8.30
CA ILE A 118 20.76 -4.92 8.26
C ILE A 118 22.24 -4.50 8.25
N GLU A 119 22.54 -3.23 8.61
CA GLU A 119 23.89 -2.69 8.66
C GLU A 119 24.64 -2.84 7.32
N LYS A 120 23.90 -2.75 6.20
CA LYS A 120 24.41 -2.96 4.82
C LYS A 120 25.09 -4.31 4.61
N ARG A 121 24.75 -5.31 5.43
CA ARG A 121 25.25 -6.68 5.23
C ARG A 121 24.85 -7.19 3.86
N ARG A 122 25.73 -7.97 3.28
CA ARG A 122 25.54 -8.54 1.96
C ARG A 122 25.04 -9.97 2.05
N LEU A 123 24.36 -10.40 0.99
CA LEU A 123 23.76 -11.73 0.88
C LEU A 123 24.48 -12.56 -0.19
N GLU A 124 25.75 -12.24 -0.49
CA GLU A 124 26.55 -13.01 -1.44
C GLU A 124 26.65 -14.48 -1.04
N GLY A 125 26.50 -15.36 -2.02
CA GLY A 125 26.52 -16.81 -1.81
C GLY A 125 25.18 -17.41 -1.42
N LEU A 126 24.18 -16.60 -1.11
CA LEU A 126 22.81 -17.10 -0.87
C LEU A 126 22.05 -17.26 -2.19
N HIS A 127 21.32 -18.37 -2.28
CA HIS A 127 20.31 -18.61 -3.30
C HIS A 127 18.93 -18.56 -2.63
N ILE A 128 18.11 -17.60 -3.01
CA ILE A 128 16.83 -17.30 -2.38
C ILE A 128 15.72 -17.55 -3.39
N VAL A 129 14.71 -18.34 -3.00
CA VAL A 129 13.43 -18.44 -3.70
C VAL A 129 12.43 -17.57 -2.97
N VAL A 130 11.79 -16.65 -3.69
CA VAL A 130 10.82 -15.71 -3.14
C VAL A 130 9.46 -15.98 -3.77
N ASP A 131 8.51 -16.40 -2.95
CA ASP A 131 7.10 -16.45 -3.35
C ASP A 131 6.45 -15.10 -3.00
N CYS A 132 6.08 -14.35 -4.03
CA CYS A 132 5.43 -13.04 -3.88
C CYS A 132 3.91 -13.13 -3.74
N ALA A 133 3.33 -14.32 -3.80
CA ALA A 133 1.89 -14.56 -3.68
C ALA A 133 1.04 -13.64 -4.60
N ASN A 134 1.57 -13.21 -5.73
CA ASN A 134 1.00 -12.20 -6.63
C ASN A 134 0.56 -10.91 -5.88
N GLY A 135 1.29 -10.56 -4.84
CA GLY A 135 1.03 -9.39 -3.99
C GLY A 135 1.86 -8.17 -4.39
N ALA A 136 1.78 -7.13 -3.58
CA ALA A 136 2.46 -5.86 -3.83
C ALA A 136 4.00 -5.93 -3.73
N ALA A 137 4.54 -7.00 -3.17
CA ALA A 137 5.99 -7.24 -3.13
C ALA A 137 6.57 -7.72 -4.47
N SER A 138 5.74 -8.08 -5.45
CA SER A 138 6.16 -8.66 -6.75
C SER A 138 7.18 -7.79 -7.49
N HIS A 139 7.10 -6.47 -7.37
CA HIS A 139 8.00 -5.54 -8.05
C HIS A 139 9.18 -5.08 -7.17
N VAL A 140 9.21 -5.47 -5.91
CA VAL A 140 10.19 -4.98 -4.92
C VAL A 140 11.15 -6.06 -4.47
N ALA A 141 10.66 -7.28 -4.24
CA ALA A 141 11.43 -8.33 -3.59
C ALA A 141 12.68 -8.73 -4.39
N GLU A 142 12.51 -9.02 -5.68
CA GLU A 142 13.65 -9.44 -6.53
C GLU A 142 14.71 -8.35 -6.63
N PRO A 143 14.41 -7.10 -7.01
CA PRO A 143 15.41 -6.03 -7.08
C PRO A 143 16.16 -5.84 -5.77
N LEU A 144 15.46 -5.83 -4.64
CA LEU A 144 16.07 -5.63 -3.33
C LEU A 144 17.06 -6.76 -2.98
N PHE A 145 16.66 -8.01 -3.09
CA PHE A 145 17.55 -9.14 -2.77
C PHE A 145 18.74 -9.25 -3.73
N ARG A 146 18.53 -8.97 -5.03
CA ARG A 146 19.63 -8.91 -6.00
C ARG A 146 20.61 -7.78 -5.70
N GLN A 147 20.12 -6.61 -5.32
CA GLN A 147 20.95 -5.48 -4.90
C GLN A 147 21.80 -5.83 -3.67
N LEU A 148 21.29 -6.63 -2.76
CA LEU A 148 22.01 -7.15 -1.61
C LEU A 148 23.03 -8.26 -1.97
N GLY A 149 23.05 -8.74 -3.21
CA GLY A 149 24.04 -9.71 -3.72
C GLY A 149 23.54 -11.15 -3.75
N ALA A 150 22.29 -11.43 -3.43
CA ALA A 150 21.75 -12.77 -3.51
C ALA A 150 21.48 -13.21 -4.96
N ARG A 151 21.59 -14.50 -5.22
CA ARG A 151 20.94 -15.13 -6.38
C ARG A 151 19.48 -15.33 -6.04
N VAL A 152 18.57 -14.82 -6.89
CA VAL A 152 17.12 -14.80 -6.60
C VAL A 152 16.35 -15.51 -7.70
N GLU A 153 15.46 -16.39 -7.30
CA GLU A 153 14.38 -16.93 -8.11
C GLU A 153 13.05 -16.45 -7.54
N VAL A 154 12.16 -15.96 -8.39
CA VAL A 154 10.88 -15.39 -7.96
C VAL A 154 9.75 -16.22 -8.55
N ILE A 155 8.78 -16.58 -7.70
CA ILE A 155 7.56 -17.27 -8.11
C ILE A 155 6.34 -16.44 -7.69
N HIS A 156 5.20 -16.66 -8.35
CA HIS A 156 3.95 -15.95 -8.11
C HIS A 156 4.12 -14.41 -8.03
N ALA A 157 4.78 -13.83 -9.03
CA ALA A 157 5.11 -12.40 -9.07
C ALA A 157 4.41 -11.63 -10.22
N SER A 158 3.30 -12.15 -10.72
CA SER A 158 2.54 -11.55 -11.83
C SER A 158 1.10 -11.29 -11.40
N PRO A 159 0.85 -10.27 -10.56
CA PRO A 159 -0.50 -9.95 -10.12
C PRO A 159 -1.39 -9.53 -11.29
N ASP A 160 -2.58 -10.12 -11.40
CA ASP A 160 -3.57 -9.83 -12.47
C ASP A 160 -4.89 -9.24 -11.94
N GLY A 161 -4.95 -8.95 -10.65
CA GLY A 161 -6.15 -8.42 -9.97
C GLY A 161 -7.01 -9.48 -9.30
N ARG A 162 -6.87 -10.76 -9.69
CA ARG A 162 -7.70 -11.87 -9.20
C ARG A 162 -6.92 -13.04 -8.63
N ASN A 163 -5.61 -13.04 -8.77
CA ASN A 163 -4.75 -14.16 -8.42
C ASN A 163 -3.94 -13.98 -7.12
N ILE A 164 -4.29 -13.01 -6.27
CA ILE A 164 -3.63 -12.86 -4.96
C ILE A 164 -3.69 -14.17 -4.17
N ASN A 165 -2.54 -14.62 -3.65
CA ASN A 165 -2.42 -15.84 -2.84
C ASN A 165 -2.95 -17.12 -3.52
N GLN A 166 -3.01 -17.15 -4.84
CA GLN A 166 -3.50 -18.30 -5.59
C GLN A 166 -2.35 -19.26 -5.87
N ASN A 167 -2.48 -20.51 -5.40
CA ASN A 167 -1.52 -21.59 -5.58
C ASN A 167 -0.10 -21.29 -5.04
N CYS A 168 0.00 -20.39 -4.06
CA CYS A 168 1.25 -20.02 -3.40
C CYS A 168 1.63 -21.00 -2.29
#